data_9c643d87dc7e2d018255aebf740a5194
#
_entry.id   9c643d87dc7e2d018255aebf740a5194
#
_cell.length_a   1.000
_cell.length_b   1.000
_cell.length_c   1.000
_cell.angle_alpha   90.00
_cell.angle_beta   90.00
_cell.angle_gamma   90.00
#
_symmetry.space_group_name_H-M   'P 1'
#
loop_
_entity.id
_entity.type
_entity.pdbx_description
1 polymer ?
#
loop_
_entity_poly.entity_id
_entity_poly.type
_entity_poly.pdbx_seq_one_letter_code
_entity_poly.pdbx_strand_id
1 'polypeptide(L)'
;MYYTDKLLQYPVRVEKPDPVFARALQQAIGGVEGEIRVCLQYFFQAWGNRGPTKYRDLLLNTATEEIAHIEMLATAVAMNLEGAPLSVQEDISNDTAGGSVLNGMDMRHVLSAGLAALPSDANGVPFDCSHVYASGNTAADMTANVAAEATGRALAGRLWNMTEDPGMKDRLSI
;
A
#
# COMPACT_ATOMS: atom_id res chain seq x y z
N MET A 1 -4.38 24.22 -9.76
CA MET A 1 -4.65 23.43 -10.99
C MET A 1 -4.21 22.02 -10.70
N TYR A 2 -5.12 21.06 -10.84
CA TYR A 2 -4.79 19.64 -10.67
C TYR A 2 -4.29 19.09 -11.99
N TYR A 3 -3.16 18.41 -11.92
CA TYR A 3 -2.63 17.65 -13.04
C TYR A 3 -2.40 16.21 -12.58
N THR A 4 -2.93 15.25 -13.33
CA THR A 4 -2.65 13.83 -13.14
C THR A 4 -2.07 13.29 -14.42
N ASP A 5 -0.92 12.64 -14.33
CA ASP A 5 -0.44 11.80 -15.41
C ASP A 5 -1.33 10.54 -15.47
N LYS A 6 -1.63 10.07 -16.68
CA LYS A 6 -2.42 8.85 -16.89
C LYS A 6 -1.54 7.59 -16.88
N LEU A 7 -0.27 7.73 -16.55
CA LEU A 7 0.71 6.66 -16.47
C LEU A 7 1.11 6.45 -15.02
N LEU A 8 1.24 5.20 -14.62
CA LEU A 8 1.88 4.86 -13.34
C LEU A 8 3.34 5.33 -13.36
N GLN A 9 3.88 5.75 -12.22
CA GLN A 9 5.28 6.13 -12.08
C GLN A 9 6.23 5.01 -12.53
N TYR A 10 5.84 3.75 -12.27
CA TYR A 10 6.53 2.56 -12.74
C TYR A 10 5.51 1.50 -13.17
N PRO A 11 5.76 0.72 -14.25
CA PRO A 11 4.84 -0.31 -14.70
C PRO A 11 4.63 -1.40 -13.65
N VAL A 12 3.38 -1.73 -13.38
CA VAL A 12 3.01 -2.87 -12.53
C VAL A 12 2.67 -4.06 -13.44
N ARG A 13 3.23 -5.23 -13.12
CA ARG A 13 2.97 -6.48 -13.84
C ARG A 13 2.71 -7.59 -12.85
N VAL A 14 1.75 -8.43 -13.16
CA VAL A 14 1.45 -9.67 -12.45
C VAL A 14 1.33 -10.76 -13.51
N GLU A 15 2.21 -11.75 -13.46
CA GLU A 15 2.17 -12.87 -14.42
C GLU A 15 1.16 -13.92 -13.98
N LYS A 16 1.05 -14.13 -12.67
CA LYS A 16 0.12 -15.09 -12.09
C LYS A 16 -0.58 -14.46 -10.89
N PRO A 17 -1.87 -14.13 -11.01
CA PRO A 17 -2.66 -13.57 -9.91
C PRO A 17 -2.62 -14.44 -8.66
N ASP A 18 -2.43 -13.81 -7.51
CA ASP A 18 -2.37 -14.46 -6.19
C ASP A 18 -3.17 -13.64 -5.16
N PRO A 19 -4.42 -14.06 -4.85
CA PRO A 19 -5.26 -13.37 -3.87
C PRO A 19 -4.68 -13.33 -2.44
N VAL A 20 -3.88 -14.33 -2.05
CA VAL A 20 -3.21 -14.34 -0.75
C VAL A 20 -2.12 -13.26 -0.71
N PHE A 21 -1.38 -13.14 -1.78
CA PHE A 21 -0.37 -12.10 -1.91
C PHE A 21 -1.00 -10.69 -2.03
N ALA A 22 -2.14 -10.56 -2.72
CA ALA A 22 -2.91 -9.31 -2.75
C ALA A 22 -3.26 -8.83 -1.33
N ARG A 23 -3.69 -9.75 -0.46
CA ARG A 23 -3.95 -9.45 0.94
C ARG A 23 -2.69 -8.99 1.69
N ALA A 24 -1.55 -9.63 1.44
CA ALA A 24 -0.28 -9.22 2.06
C ALA A 24 0.16 -7.82 1.60
N LEU A 25 -0.03 -7.48 0.31
CA LEU A 25 0.26 -6.15 -0.24
C LEU A 25 -0.54 -5.03 0.44
N GLN A 26 -1.73 -5.31 0.96
CA GLN A 26 -2.52 -4.34 1.71
C GLN A 26 -1.77 -3.77 2.91
N GLN A 27 -0.85 -4.53 3.54
CA GLN A 27 -0.02 -4.01 4.63
C GLN A 27 0.81 -2.80 4.18
N ALA A 28 1.31 -2.82 2.94
CA ALA A 28 2.08 -1.72 2.39
C ALA A 28 1.21 -0.51 2.00
N ILE A 29 -0.11 -0.67 1.89
CA ILE A 29 -1.02 0.45 1.62
C ILE A 29 -1.46 1.10 2.94
N GLY A 30 -2.19 0.37 3.77
CA GLY A 30 -2.88 0.93 4.93
C GLY A 30 -2.38 0.42 6.28
N GLY A 31 -1.29 -0.36 6.30
CA GLY A 31 -0.62 -0.75 7.54
C GLY A 31 0.15 0.39 8.20
N VAL A 32 0.63 0.15 9.42
CA VAL A 32 1.40 1.15 10.17
C VAL A 32 2.73 1.53 9.49
N GLU A 33 3.27 0.67 8.65
CA GLU A 33 4.45 0.91 7.81
C GLU A 33 4.08 1.31 6.36
N GLY A 34 2.78 1.44 6.07
CA GLY A 34 2.28 1.61 4.71
C GLY A 34 2.35 3.04 4.19
N GLU A 35 2.20 3.16 2.87
CA GLU A 35 2.37 4.42 2.12
C GLU A 35 1.34 5.48 2.47
N ILE A 36 0.11 5.11 2.88
CA ILE A 36 -0.88 6.09 3.35
C ILE A 36 -0.36 6.84 4.58
N ARG A 37 0.29 6.13 5.51
CA ARG A 37 0.86 6.76 6.69
C ARG A 37 1.93 7.78 6.34
N VAL A 38 2.94 7.39 5.55
CA VAL A 38 4.06 8.28 5.24
C VAL A 38 3.63 9.43 4.35
N CYS A 39 2.74 9.21 3.39
CA CYS A 39 2.13 10.24 2.57
C CYS A 39 1.47 11.32 3.43
N LEU A 40 0.56 10.94 4.33
CA LEU A 40 -0.11 11.88 5.23
C LEU A 40 0.87 12.53 6.21
N GLN A 41 1.84 11.77 6.72
CA GLN A 41 2.85 12.28 7.63
C GLN A 41 3.64 13.43 6.98
N TYR A 42 4.09 13.26 5.75
CA TYR A 42 4.83 14.29 5.01
C TYR A 42 3.96 15.51 4.71
N PHE A 43 2.71 15.33 4.31
CA PHE A 43 1.81 16.46 4.09
C PHE A 43 1.58 17.27 5.36
N PHE A 44 1.24 16.63 6.48
CA PHE A 44 0.96 17.34 7.73
C PHE A 44 2.22 17.98 8.32
N GLN A 45 3.39 17.35 8.19
CA GLN A 45 4.67 17.96 8.54
C GLN A 45 4.99 19.18 7.65
N ALA A 46 4.74 19.10 6.35
CA ALA A 46 4.96 20.21 5.42
C ALA A 46 4.09 21.41 5.76
N TRP A 47 2.80 21.19 6.00
CA TRP A 47 1.86 22.25 6.38
C TRP A 47 2.13 22.84 7.77
N GLY A 48 2.68 22.05 8.66
CA GLY A 48 3.10 22.46 10.01
C GLY A 48 4.47 23.13 10.05
N ASN A 49 5.27 23.06 8.98
CA ASN A 49 6.66 23.54 8.98
C ASN A 49 6.73 25.07 9.13
N ARG A 50 7.43 25.53 10.19
CA ARG A 50 7.72 26.94 10.46
C ARG A 50 9.16 27.31 10.14
N GLY A 51 9.97 26.34 9.71
CA GLY A 51 11.37 26.51 9.34
C GLY A 51 11.56 26.94 7.88
N PRO A 52 12.80 26.83 7.36
CA PRO A 52 13.12 27.18 5.98
C PRO A 52 12.24 26.43 4.95
N THR A 53 11.81 27.15 3.93
CA THR A 53 10.88 26.65 2.88
C THR A 53 11.39 25.41 2.17
N LYS A 54 12.72 25.25 2.03
CA LYS A 54 13.32 24.06 1.42
C LYS A 54 12.89 22.74 2.06
N TYR A 55 12.64 22.71 3.36
CA TYR A 55 12.17 21.50 4.06
C TYR A 55 10.70 21.23 3.79
N ARG A 56 9.88 22.28 3.74
CA ARG A 56 8.48 22.16 3.33
C ARG A 56 8.39 21.64 1.89
N ASP A 57 9.18 22.19 1.00
CA ASP A 57 9.14 21.84 -0.42
C ASP A 57 9.62 20.39 -0.63
N LEU A 58 10.66 19.96 0.10
CA LEU A 58 11.08 18.55 0.14
C LEU A 58 9.93 17.63 0.60
N LEU A 59 9.31 17.94 1.74
CA LEU A 59 8.23 17.13 2.28
C LEU A 59 7.01 17.05 1.34
N LEU A 60 6.67 18.15 0.66
CA LEU A 60 5.58 18.15 -0.33
C LEU A 60 5.91 17.28 -1.55
N ASN A 61 7.14 17.33 -2.03
CA ASN A 61 7.57 16.50 -3.14
C ASN A 61 7.53 15.02 -2.78
N THR A 62 8.08 14.65 -1.61
CA THR A 62 8.04 13.27 -1.13
C THR A 62 6.59 12.80 -0.89
N ALA A 63 5.75 13.62 -0.24
CA ALA A 63 4.34 13.27 -0.05
C ALA A 63 3.59 13.01 -1.38
N THR A 64 3.94 13.76 -2.43
CA THR A 64 3.34 13.56 -3.76
C THR A 64 3.86 12.26 -4.40
N GLU A 65 5.12 11.91 -4.17
CA GLU A 65 5.70 10.63 -4.61
C GLU A 65 4.98 9.44 -3.96
N GLU A 66 4.66 9.53 -2.66
CA GLU A 66 3.93 8.47 -1.96
C GLU A 66 2.51 8.23 -2.52
N ILE A 67 1.86 9.23 -3.10
CA ILE A 67 0.59 9.03 -3.82
C ILE A 67 0.81 8.07 -4.99
N ALA A 68 1.90 8.21 -5.72
CA ALA A 68 2.22 7.31 -6.83
C ALA A 68 2.54 5.89 -6.34
N HIS A 69 3.19 5.74 -5.19
CA HIS A 69 3.44 4.44 -4.56
C HIS A 69 2.12 3.76 -4.17
N ILE A 70 1.18 4.50 -3.55
CA ILE A 70 -0.16 3.99 -3.24
C ILE A 70 -0.87 3.53 -4.52
N GLU A 71 -0.83 4.32 -5.59
CA GLU A 71 -1.47 3.97 -6.86
C GLU A 71 -0.89 2.67 -7.46
N MET A 72 0.43 2.51 -7.44
CA MET A 72 1.10 1.31 -7.93
C MET A 72 0.76 0.08 -7.08
N LEU A 73 0.74 0.20 -5.76
CA LEU A 73 0.36 -0.90 -4.86
C LEU A 73 -1.12 -1.26 -5.01
N ALA A 74 -2.01 -0.27 -5.14
CA ALA A 74 -3.43 -0.51 -5.37
C ALA A 74 -3.68 -1.23 -6.71
N THR A 75 -2.93 -0.86 -7.74
CA THR A 75 -2.94 -1.56 -9.04
C THR A 75 -2.46 -3.00 -8.88
N ALA A 76 -1.37 -3.22 -8.15
CA ALA A 76 -0.84 -4.57 -7.90
C ALA A 76 -1.84 -5.45 -7.13
N VAL A 77 -2.55 -4.89 -6.15
CA VAL A 77 -3.63 -5.60 -5.43
C VAL A 77 -4.74 -6.01 -6.40
N ALA A 78 -5.24 -5.08 -7.22
CA ALA A 78 -6.31 -5.36 -8.17
C ALA A 78 -5.90 -6.45 -9.19
N MET A 79 -4.68 -6.39 -9.72
CA MET A 79 -4.16 -7.39 -10.66
C MET A 79 -3.98 -8.76 -10.01
N ASN A 80 -3.57 -8.84 -8.74
CA ASN A 80 -3.46 -10.11 -8.01
C ASN A 80 -4.83 -10.68 -7.60
N LEU A 81 -5.89 -9.87 -7.59
CA LEU A 81 -7.26 -10.31 -7.36
C LEU A 81 -8.00 -10.67 -8.67
N GLU A 82 -7.38 -10.48 -9.83
CA GLU A 82 -7.99 -10.78 -11.12
C GLU A 82 -8.36 -12.27 -11.21
N GLY A 83 -9.63 -12.54 -11.54
CA GLY A 83 -10.16 -13.91 -11.59
C GLY A 83 -10.44 -14.54 -10.23
N ALA A 84 -10.29 -13.80 -9.12
CA ALA A 84 -10.71 -14.28 -7.81
C ALA A 84 -12.25 -14.44 -7.74
N PRO A 85 -12.78 -15.41 -6.97
CA PRO A 85 -14.21 -15.63 -6.88
C PRO A 85 -14.91 -14.44 -6.22
N LEU A 86 -16.06 -14.04 -6.79
CA LEU A 86 -16.88 -12.93 -6.28
C LEU A 86 -17.88 -13.36 -5.20
N SER A 87 -18.04 -14.67 -4.98
CA SER A 87 -18.95 -15.20 -3.99
C SER A 87 -18.36 -16.39 -3.24
N VAL A 88 -18.78 -16.56 -2.00
CA VAL A 88 -18.38 -17.72 -1.18
C VAL A 88 -18.81 -19.04 -1.83
N GLN A 89 -19.94 -19.07 -2.51
CA GLN A 89 -20.42 -20.27 -3.21
C GLN A 89 -19.51 -20.61 -4.41
N GLU A 90 -19.05 -19.63 -5.13
CA GLU A 90 -18.13 -19.80 -6.26
C GLU A 90 -16.77 -20.31 -5.76
N ASP A 91 -16.26 -19.75 -4.67
CA ASP A 91 -15.03 -20.17 -4.02
C ASP A 91 -15.11 -21.62 -3.55
N ILE A 92 -16.17 -22.00 -2.84
CA ILE A 92 -16.40 -23.37 -2.38
C ILE A 92 -16.52 -24.36 -3.56
N SER A 93 -17.10 -23.93 -4.67
CA SER A 93 -17.25 -24.81 -5.85
C SER A 93 -15.91 -25.08 -6.54
N ASN A 94 -14.95 -24.17 -6.42
CA ASN A 94 -13.63 -24.27 -7.04
C ASN A 94 -12.58 -24.93 -6.13
N ASP A 95 -12.82 -24.98 -4.82
CA ASP A 95 -11.91 -25.57 -3.84
C ASP A 95 -12.49 -26.86 -3.25
N THR A 96 -12.00 -28.01 -3.74
CA THR A 96 -12.42 -29.35 -3.28
C THR A 96 -11.95 -29.72 -1.87
N ALA A 97 -11.08 -28.95 -1.27
CA ALA A 97 -10.51 -29.24 0.06
C ALA A 97 -11.25 -28.56 1.22
N GLY A 98 -12.41 -27.97 0.98
CA GLY A 98 -13.12 -27.18 2.00
C GLY A 98 -12.30 -25.96 2.40
N GLY A 99 -11.63 -25.43 1.42
CA GLY A 99 -10.61 -24.42 1.58
C GLY A 99 -11.07 -23.23 2.36
N SER A 100 -10.14 -22.57 2.89
CA SER A 100 -10.32 -21.33 3.60
C SER A 100 -11.26 -20.43 2.81
N VAL A 101 -12.28 -19.93 3.47
CA VAL A 101 -13.18 -18.93 2.92
C VAL A 101 -12.36 -17.91 2.13
N LEU A 102 -12.66 -17.78 0.82
CA LEU A 102 -11.98 -16.86 -0.11
C LEU A 102 -10.48 -17.14 -0.35
N ASN A 103 -10.00 -18.37 -0.22
CA ASN A 103 -8.58 -18.72 -0.44
C ASN A 103 -7.58 -17.79 0.29
N GLY A 104 -7.93 -17.38 1.51
CA GLY A 104 -7.12 -16.45 2.30
C GLY A 104 -7.28 -14.97 1.92
N MET A 105 -8.16 -14.66 0.98
CA MET A 105 -8.50 -13.29 0.63
C MET A 105 -9.33 -12.63 1.74
N ASP A 106 -9.14 -11.32 1.92
CA ASP A 106 -9.99 -10.55 2.83
C ASP A 106 -11.42 -10.44 2.25
N MET A 107 -12.40 -10.83 3.03
CA MET A 107 -13.83 -10.78 2.64
C MET A 107 -14.26 -9.35 2.24
N ARG A 108 -13.63 -8.31 2.76
CA ARG A 108 -13.90 -6.91 2.39
C ARG A 108 -13.52 -6.61 0.92
N HIS A 109 -12.53 -7.27 0.36
CA HIS A 109 -12.21 -7.13 -1.07
C HIS A 109 -13.39 -7.54 -1.95
N VAL A 110 -14.14 -8.57 -1.55
CA VAL A 110 -15.32 -9.03 -2.28
C VAL A 110 -16.54 -8.17 -1.96
N LEU A 111 -16.89 -8.06 -0.67
CA LEU A 111 -18.17 -7.49 -0.26
C LEU A 111 -18.22 -5.96 -0.35
N SER A 112 -17.10 -5.29 -0.16
CA SER A 112 -17.06 -3.83 -0.05
C SER A 112 -16.27 -3.15 -1.16
N ALA A 113 -15.24 -3.79 -1.69
CA ALA A 113 -14.30 -3.16 -2.62
C ALA A 113 -14.41 -3.70 -4.06
N GLY A 114 -15.16 -4.76 -4.31
CA GLY A 114 -15.30 -5.34 -5.65
C GLY A 114 -13.96 -5.74 -6.27
N LEU A 115 -13.11 -6.44 -5.51
CA LEU A 115 -11.77 -6.88 -5.88
C LEU A 115 -10.78 -5.71 -6.10
N ALA A 116 -10.93 -4.63 -5.37
CA ALA A 116 -9.98 -3.51 -5.37
C ALA A 116 -9.26 -3.39 -4.03
N ALA A 117 -8.19 -2.59 -4.03
CA ALA A 117 -7.49 -2.22 -2.81
C ALA A 117 -8.37 -1.39 -1.85
N LEU A 118 -8.06 -1.48 -0.57
CA LEU A 118 -8.71 -0.75 0.51
C LEU A 118 -7.68 0.08 1.29
N PRO A 119 -8.08 1.19 1.94
CA PRO A 119 -7.23 1.89 2.89
C PRO A 119 -7.20 1.13 4.23
N SER A 120 -6.63 -0.09 4.21
CA SER A 120 -6.57 -1.00 5.35
C SER A 120 -5.28 -1.82 5.33
N ASP A 121 -4.95 -2.43 6.47
CA ASP A 121 -3.84 -3.38 6.57
C ASP A 121 -4.18 -4.76 5.99
N ALA A 122 -3.23 -5.71 6.09
CA ALA A 122 -3.39 -7.08 5.62
C ALA A 122 -4.47 -7.89 6.38
N ASN A 123 -4.92 -7.43 7.53
CA ASN A 123 -6.00 -8.04 8.32
C ASN A 123 -7.35 -7.36 8.10
N GLY A 124 -7.44 -6.40 7.17
CA GLY A 124 -8.64 -5.63 6.90
C GLY A 124 -8.94 -4.56 7.94
N VAL A 125 -8.00 -4.26 8.85
CA VAL A 125 -8.16 -3.17 9.82
C VAL A 125 -7.99 -1.84 9.07
N PRO A 126 -8.97 -0.93 9.15
CA PRO A 126 -8.86 0.37 8.49
C PRO A 126 -7.62 1.14 8.95
N PHE A 127 -7.01 1.90 8.04
CA PHE A 127 -5.91 2.78 8.36
C PHE A 127 -6.30 3.73 9.50
N ASP A 128 -5.42 3.85 10.50
CA ASP A 128 -5.62 4.72 11.66
C ASP A 128 -4.70 5.95 11.56
N CYS A 129 -5.31 7.13 11.47
CA CYS A 129 -4.60 8.40 11.43
C CYS A 129 -3.73 8.68 12.66
N SER A 130 -3.93 7.97 13.77
CA SER A 130 -3.07 8.11 14.97
C SER A 130 -1.61 7.68 14.72
N HIS A 131 -1.36 6.95 13.65
CA HIS A 131 0.00 6.58 13.22
C HIS A 131 0.76 7.74 12.54
N VAL A 132 0.08 8.83 12.20
CA VAL A 132 0.69 10.00 11.54
C VAL A 132 1.40 10.86 12.58
N TYR A 133 2.72 11.01 12.45
CA TYR A 133 3.53 11.85 13.33
C TYR A 133 3.86 13.18 12.64
N ALA A 134 3.42 14.28 13.26
CA ALA A 134 3.74 15.64 12.81
C ALA A 134 3.83 16.56 14.03
N SER A 135 5.04 16.87 14.47
CA SER A 135 5.29 17.60 15.70
C SER A 135 5.44 19.11 15.53
N GLY A 136 5.66 19.58 14.29
CA GLY A 136 6.04 20.94 13.99
C GLY A 136 7.50 21.27 14.30
N ASN A 137 8.27 20.30 14.77
CA ASN A 137 9.72 20.38 14.94
C ASN A 137 10.40 19.66 13.79
N THR A 138 11.02 20.41 12.88
CA THR A 138 11.60 19.85 11.66
C THR A 138 12.62 18.73 11.92
N ALA A 139 13.47 18.85 12.95
CA ALA A 139 14.46 17.83 13.25
C ALA A 139 13.80 16.53 13.77
N ALA A 140 12.82 16.64 14.65
CA ALA A 140 12.06 15.50 15.15
C ALA A 140 11.26 14.82 14.02
N ASP A 141 10.61 15.62 13.18
CA ASP A 141 9.83 15.14 12.04
C ASP A 141 10.73 14.38 11.06
N MET A 142 11.89 14.93 10.67
CA MET A 142 12.83 14.25 9.79
C MET A 142 13.41 12.96 10.38
N THR A 143 13.64 12.93 11.69
CA THR A 143 14.09 11.69 12.36
C THR A 143 13.00 10.61 12.32
N ALA A 144 11.75 10.99 12.54
CA ALA A 144 10.61 10.07 12.43
C ALA A 144 10.44 9.57 10.98
N ASN A 145 10.70 10.41 9.98
CA ASN A 145 10.63 10.02 8.57
C ASN A 145 11.70 8.97 8.21
N VAL A 146 12.95 9.17 8.64
CA VAL A 146 14.01 8.17 8.43
C VAL A 146 13.64 6.82 9.03
N ALA A 147 13.05 6.80 10.24
CA ALA A 147 12.59 5.57 10.85
C ALA A 147 11.41 4.95 10.09
N ALA A 148 10.47 5.74 9.61
CA ALA A 148 9.34 5.29 8.82
C ALA A 148 9.78 4.63 7.51
N GLU A 149 10.68 5.29 6.76
CA GLU A 149 11.26 4.74 5.52
C GLU A 149 12.00 3.43 5.76
N ALA A 150 12.76 3.34 6.85
CA ALA A 150 13.47 2.11 7.19
C ALA A 150 12.51 0.94 7.47
N THR A 151 11.36 1.20 8.11
CA THR A 151 10.34 0.17 8.39
C THR A 151 9.58 -0.22 7.12
N GLY A 152 9.24 0.75 6.24
CA GLY A 152 8.64 0.50 4.94
C GLY A 152 9.53 -0.36 4.05
N ARG A 153 10.82 -0.03 3.99
CA ARG A 153 11.80 -0.84 3.25
C ARG A 153 11.92 -2.29 3.79
N ALA A 154 11.87 -2.46 5.11
CA ALA A 154 11.86 -3.80 5.70
C ALA A 154 10.60 -4.58 5.34
N LEU A 155 9.44 -3.93 5.29
CA LEU A 155 8.19 -4.52 4.83
C LEU A 155 8.28 -4.92 3.35
N ALA A 156 8.77 -4.04 2.48
CA ALA A 156 8.95 -4.34 1.06
C ALA A 156 9.84 -5.57 0.84
N GLY A 157 10.95 -5.69 1.58
CA GLY A 157 11.81 -6.87 1.55
C GLY A 157 11.11 -8.17 1.99
N ARG A 158 10.21 -8.09 2.97
CA ARG A 158 9.40 -9.25 3.39
C ARG A 158 8.39 -9.65 2.31
N LEU A 159 7.70 -8.68 1.73
CA LEU A 159 6.76 -8.91 0.63
C LEU A 159 7.48 -9.49 -0.60
N TRP A 160 8.68 -9.00 -0.92
CA TRP A 160 9.51 -9.56 -2.00
C TRP A 160 9.81 -11.05 -1.79
N ASN A 161 10.05 -11.47 -0.55
CA ASN A 161 10.29 -12.88 -0.21
C ASN A 161 9.01 -13.74 -0.19
N MET A 162 7.82 -13.13 -0.20
CA MET A 162 6.54 -13.85 -0.17
C MET A 162 6.03 -14.24 -1.56
N THR A 163 6.59 -13.70 -2.62
CA THR A 163 6.16 -13.97 -3.99
C THR A 163 7.28 -14.55 -4.83
N GLU A 164 6.92 -15.39 -5.81
CA GLU A 164 7.82 -15.81 -6.89
C GLU A 164 7.46 -15.16 -8.24
N ASP A 165 6.42 -14.32 -8.28
CA ASP A 165 6.03 -13.60 -9.49
C ASP A 165 7.12 -12.59 -9.88
N PRO A 166 7.72 -12.69 -11.09
CA PRO A 166 8.82 -11.82 -11.50
C PRO A 166 8.42 -10.35 -11.58
N GLY A 167 7.19 -10.07 -12.00
CA GLY A 167 6.68 -8.71 -12.10
C GLY A 167 6.51 -8.06 -10.72
N MET A 168 6.07 -8.83 -9.73
CA MET A 168 5.96 -8.37 -8.36
C MET A 168 7.32 -8.19 -7.70
N LYS A 169 8.27 -9.11 -7.93
CA LYS A 169 9.65 -8.96 -7.45
C LYS A 169 10.33 -7.72 -8.01
N ASP A 170 10.18 -7.47 -9.30
CA ASP A 170 10.70 -6.27 -9.96
C ASP A 170 10.12 -5.00 -9.32
N ARG A 171 8.80 -4.97 -9.11
CA ARG A 171 8.11 -3.82 -8.49
C ARG A 171 8.55 -3.55 -7.05
N LEU A 172 8.77 -4.58 -6.24
CA LEU A 172 9.15 -4.46 -4.83
C LEU A 172 10.65 -4.21 -4.61
N SER A 173 11.46 -4.22 -5.66
CA SER A 173 12.89 -3.96 -5.61
C SER A 173 13.27 -2.49 -5.80
N ILE A 174 12.31 -1.66 -6.15
CA ILE A 174 12.44 -0.22 -6.36
C ILE A 174 12.27 0.51 -5.03
#